data_7c796a6d04e8ea684954a03fc374671c
#
_entry.id   7c796a6d04e8ea684954a03fc374671c
#
_cell.length_a   1.000
_cell.length_b   1.000
_cell.length_c   1.000
_cell.angle_alpha   90.00
_cell.angle_beta   90.00
_cell.angle_gamma   90.00
#
_symmetry.space_group_name_H-M   'P 1'
#
loop_
_entity.id
_entity.type
_entity.pdbx_description
1 polymer ?
#
loop_
_entity_poly.entity_id
_entity_poly.type
_entity_poly.pdbx_seq_one_letter_code
_entity_poly.pdbx_strand_id
1 'polypeptide(L)'
;MRPPCEFLQSALLTGMRNLIALSLKKQNTKKFSQANIAEILNISQPVIHNYLKLSKEEILERYPLLREQSVQNSVARIVEEIVNGTPSSQLINHICFICYLLRVRGPICMLHQQILPLEQDCQLCLPSKDIMPVDPRMKVIQALEEAAKEFISLEFSITLIPEIGTQFAYACDTSPLERHDIAAFPGRIIKVGDRGRIVSPSTFKASKTSSSILMTFREHNHTQRSIICIKNTEKARNYLKNRKDAFLILTEYGDRNWPAILSPLMPDKPHRYIVIADKGGVGFESLIYILGKNPQEILLLLKELK
;
A
#
# COMPACT_ATOMS: atom_id res chain seq x y z
N MET A 1 3.13 -28.09 -17.52
CA MET A 1 3.37 -26.65 -17.27
C MET A 1 4.07 -26.53 -15.91
N ARG A 2 5.19 -25.82 -15.86
CA ARG A 2 5.94 -25.56 -14.61
C ARG A 2 6.10 -24.04 -14.43
N PRO A 3 5.35 -23.42 -13.53
CA PRO A 3 5.48 -21.98 -13.29
C PRO A 3 6.83 -21.65 -12.64
N PRO A 4 7.37 -20.42 -12.80
CA PRO A 4 8.66 -20.03 -12.23
C PRO A 4 8.74 -20.20 -10.72
N CYS A 5 7.61 -20.12 -10.01
CA CYS A 5 7.53 -20.32 -8.55
C CYS A 5 7.90 -21.73 -8.11
N GLU A 6 7.70 -22.74 -8.95
CA GLU A 6 8.05 -24.13 -8.65
C GLU A 6 9.58 -24.31 -8.58
N PHE A 7 10.32 -23.62 -9.46
CA PHE A 7 11.79 -23.63 -9.42
C PHE A 7 12.34 -22.94 -8.17
N LEU A 8 11.66 -21.91 -7.70
CA LEU A 8 12.06 -21.21 -6.48
C LEU A 8 12.04 -22.10 -5.25
N GLN A 9 11.10 -23.03 -5.14
CA GLN A 9 11.00 -23.90 -4.00
C GLN A 9 12.26 -24.75 -3.85
N SER A 10 12.74 -25.36 -4.94
CA SER A 10 13.91 -26.23 -4.93
C SER A 10 15.24 -25.47 -5.00
N ALA A 11 15.30 -24.40 -5.78
CA ALA A 11 16.55 -23.68 -6.08
C ALA A 11 16.88 -22.55 -5.10
N LEU A 12 15.89 -22.04 -4.34
CA LEU A 12 16.09 -20.88 -3.46
C LEU A 12 15.51 -21.06 -2.06
N LEU A 13 14.20 -21.32 -1.92
CA LEU A 13 13.51 -21.21 -0.62
C LEU A 13 14.04 -22.19 0.42
N THR A 14 14.35 -23.42 0.02
CA THR A 14 14.94 -24.43 0.92
C THR A 14 16.30 -23.96 1.41
N GLY A 15 17.14 -23.45 0.53
CA GLY A 15 18.46 -22.94 0.88
C GLY A 15 18.40 -21.67 1.75
N MET A 16 17.50 -20.74 1.46
CA MET A 16 17.26 -19.54 2.30
C MET A 16 16.86 -19.96 3.73
N ARG A 17 15.88 -20.86 3.89
CA ARG A 17 15.47 -21.37 5.21
C ARG A 17 16.64 -22.01 5.96
N ASN A 18 17.49 -22.72 5.26
CA ASN A 18 18.68 -23.35 5.83
C ASN A 18 19.67 -22.28 6.34
N LEU A 19 20.01 -21.26 5.53
CA LEU A 19 20.87 -20.15 5.95
C LEU A 19 20.27 -19.33 7.11
N ILE A 20 18.97 -19.08 7.10
CA ILE A 20 18.26 -18.40 8.19
C ILE A 20 18.36 -19.22 9.47
N ALA A 21 18.06 -20.53 9.42
CA ALA A 21 18.15 -21.43 10.58
C ALA A 21 19.57 -21.45 11.16
N LEU A 22 20.59 -21.58 10.31
CA LEU A 22 21.99 -21.56 10.71
C LEU A 22 22.38 -20.21 11.36
N SER A 23 21.94 -19.09 10.79
CA SER A 23 22.23 -17.76 11.30
C SER A 23 21.54 -17.48 12.63
N LEU A 24 20.28 -17.89 12.81
CA LEU A 24 19.55 -17.77 14.07
C LEU A 24 20.22 -18.63 15.17
N LYS A 25 20.65 -19.85 14.82
CA LYS A 25 21.33 -20.73 15.78
C LYS A 25 22.67 -20.13 16.26
N LYS A 26 23.40 -19.42 15.40
CA LYS A 26 24.65 -18.71 15.76
C LYS A 26 24.47 -17.58 16.75
N GLN A 27 23.26 -17.01 16.89
CA GLN A 27 22.95 -16.00 17.90
C GLN A 27 23.07 -16.53 19.35
N ASN A 28 23.20 -17.85 19.50
CA ASN A 28 23.48 -18.56 20.76
C ASN A 28 22.61 -18.16 21.96
N THR A 29 21.38 -17.72 21.72
CA THR A 29 20.41 -17.36 22.75
C THR A 29 19.43 -18.51 22.99
N LYS A 30 18.90 -18.65 24.22
CA LYS A 30 17.85 -19.62 24.53
C LYS A 30 16.60 -19.43 23.66
N LYS A 31 16.39 -18.21 23.12
CA LYS A 31 15.28 -17.86 22.22
C LYS A 31 15.31 -18.65 20.91
N PHE A 32 16.49 -19.07 20.41
CA PHE A 32 16.64 -19.77 19.14
C PHE A 32 17.03 -21.25 19.32
N SER A 33 16.23 -21.99 20.11
CA SER A 33 16.28 -23.44 20.15
C SER A 33 15.83 -24.04 18.80
N GLN A 34 16.16 -25.30 18.52
CA GLN A 34 15.71 -25.96 17.29
C GLN A 34 14.18 -25.99 17.18
N ALA A 35 13.47 -26.18 18.30
CA ALA A 35 12.01 -26.14 18.33
C ALA A 35 11.47 -24.74 17.97
N ASN A 36 12.03 -23.68 18.56
CA ASN A 36 11.58 -22.32 18.28
C ASN A 36 11.91 -21.88 16.85
N ILE A 37 13.06 -22.28 16.30
CA ILE A 37 13.39 -22.03 14.87
C ILE A 37 12.41 -22.77 13.96
N ALA A 38 12.02 -23.99 14.31
CA ALA A 38 11.02 -24.76 13.57
C ALA A 38 9.66 -24.07 13.54
N GLU A 39 9.22 -23.53 14.67
CA GLU A 39 7.98 -22.74 14.79
C GLU A 39 8.07 -21.46 13.96
N ILE A 40 9.15 -20.67 14.09
CA ILE A 40 9.35 -19.42 13.34
C ILE A 40 9.32 -19.65 11.82
N LEU A 41 9.97 -20.71 11.35
CA LEU A 41 10.05 -21.04 9.92
C LEU A 41 8.86 -21.88 9.41
N ASN A 42 7.95 -22.26 10.32
CA ASN A 42 6.78 -23.12 10.04
C ASN A 42 7.18 -24.43 9.32
N ILE A 43 8.20 -25.11 9.85
CA ILE A 43 8.68 -26.41 9.38
C ILE A 43 8.95 -27.34 10.57
N SER A 44 9.07 -28.64 10.31
CA SER A 44 9.26 -29.59 11.40
C SER A 44 10.67 -29.52 12.03
N GLN A 45 10.76 -29.80 13.32
CA GLN A 45 12.04 -29.82 14.05
C GLN A 45 13.08 -30.80 13.45
N PRO A 46 12.73 -32.00 12.95
CA PRO A 46 13.68 -32.87 12.24
C PRO A 46 14.30 -32.22 11.01
N VAL A 47 13.54 -31.39 10.27
CA VAL A 47 14.07 -30.65 9.12
C VAL A 47 15.09 -29.62 9.60
N ILE A 48 14.81 -28.86 10.68
CA ILE A 48 15.78 -27.95 11.28
C ILE A 48 17.03 -28.66 11.72
N HIS A 49 16.91 -29.83 12.37
CA HIS A 49 18.06 -30.63 12.74
C HIS A 49 18.94 -30.99 11.54
N ASN A 50 18.34 -31.36 10.42
CA ASN A 50 19.09 -31.65 9.18
C ASN A 50 19.69 -30.36 8.56
N TYR A 51 19.03 -29.23 8.62
CA TYR A 51 19.59 -27.98 8.16
C TYR A 51 20.85 -27.56 8.93
N LEU A 52 20.85 -27.74 10.24
CA LEU A 52 21.96 -27.36 11.10
C LEU A 52 23.17 -28.28 11.02
N LYS A 53 23.07 -29.42 10.30
CA LYS A 53 24.22 -30.30 10.02
C LYS A 53 25.11 -29.79 8.90
N LEU A 54 24.58 -28.91 8.02
CA LEU A 54 25.30 -28.37 6.88
C LEU A 54 26.08 -27.11 7.28
N SER A 55 27.29 -26.99 6.76
CA SER A 55 28.04 -25.74 6.81
C SER A 55 27.44 -24.67 5.85
N LYS A 56 27.86 -23.45 6.03
CA LYS A 56 27.44 -22.37 5.10
C LYS A 56 27.93 -22.65 3.68
N GLU A 57 29.13 -23.15 3.55
CA GLU A 57 29.79 -23.51 2.30
C GLU A 57 29.02 -24.60 1.56
N GLU A 58 28.65 -25.68 2.23
CA GLU A 58 27.83 -26.77 1.66
C GLU A 58 26.45 -26.28 1.21
N ILE A 59 25.83 -25.37 1.97
CA ILE A 59 24.54 -24.76 1.58
C ILE A 59 24.71 -23.92 0.31
N LEU A 60 25.75 -23.10 0.21
CA LEU A 60 26.00 -22.26 -0.97
C LEU A 60 26.41 -23.09 -2.20
N GLU A 61 27.03 -24.23 -2.03
CA GLU A 61 27.33 -25.17 -3.10
C GLU A 61 26.07 -25.84 -3.63
N ARG A 62 25.20 -26.29 -2.71
CA ARG A 62 23.95 -26.99 -3.04
C ARG A 62 22.91 -26.03 -3.66
N TYR A 63 22.93 -24.74 -3.29
CA TYR A 63 21.98 -23.72 -3.74
C TYR A 63 22.73 -22.50 -4.32
N PRO A 64 23.24 -22.57 -5.56
CA PRO A 64 24.10 -21.53 -6.13
C PRO A 64 23.49 -20.12 -6.16
N LEU A 65 22.16 -20.00 -6.28
CA LEU A 65 21.45 -18.73 -6.24
C LEU A 65 21.64 -17.96 -4.92
N LEU A 66 21.98 -18.63 -3.84
CA LEU A 66 22.28 -17.99 -2.56
C LEU A 66 23.62 -17.22 -2.56
N ARG A 67 24.46 -17.37 -3.60
CA ARG A 67 25.69 -16.58 -3.76
C ARG A 67 25.41 -15.17 -4.25
N GLU A 68 24.24 -14.93 -4.82
CA GLU A 68 23.81 -13.61 -5.24
C GLU A 68 23.79 -12.65 -4.04
N GLN A 69 24.44 -11.49 -4.17
CA GLN A 69 24.57 -10.52 -3.07
C GLN A 69 23.21 -10.02 -2.58
N SER A 70 22.26 -9.85 -3.49
CA SER A 70 20.89 -9.45 -3.18
C SER A 70 20.17 -10.48 -2.27
N VAL A 71 20.40 -11.77 -2.51
CA VAL A 71 19.83 -12.85 -1.71
C VAL A 71 20.50 -12.89 -0.33
N GLN A 72 21.83 -12.76 -0.26
CA GLN A 72 22.55 -12.72 1.01
C GLN A 72 22.12 -11.55 1.88
N ASN A 73 22.01 -10.37 1.32
CA ASN A 73 21.51 -9.17 2.02
C ASN A 73 20.10 -9.40 2.56
N SER A 74 19.25 -10.06 1.79
CA SER A 74 17.87 -10.34 2.20
C SER A 74 17.81 -11.40 3.32
N VAL A 75 18.64 -12.42 3.24
CA VAL A 75 18.74 -13.40 4.34
C VAL A 75 19.20 -12.72 5.64
N ALA A 76 20.23 -11.87 5.57
CA ALA A 76 20.71 -11.11 6.72
C ALA A 76 19.61 -10.22 7.32
N ARG A 77 18.89 -9.49 6.48
CA ARG A 77 17.77 -8.64 6.88
C ARG A 77 16.63 -9.44 7.52
N ILE A 78 16.23 -10.57 6.93
CA ILE A 78 15.18 -11.43 7.49
C ILE A 78 15.60 -11.95 8.86
N VAL A 79 16.87 -12.33 9.05
CA VAL A 79 17.39 -12.77 10.35
C VAL A 79 17.29 -11.66 11.39
N GLU A 80 17.71 -10.44 11.04
CA GLU A 80 17.60 -9.26 11.91
C GLU A 80 16.14 -8.97 12.29
N GLU A 81 15.23 -9.02 11.35
CA GLU A 81 13.80 -8.79 11.57
C GLU A 81 13.18 -9.88 12.47
N ILE A 82 13.58 -11.15 12.32
CA ILE A 82 13.17 -12.25 13.21
C ILE A 82 13.66 -11.99 14.65
N VAL A 83 14.90 -11.53 14.80
CA VAL A 83 15.48 -11.21 16.12
C VAL A 83 14.68 -10.08 16.78
N ASN A 84 14.26 -9.08 16.00
CA ASN A 84 13.46 -7.94 16.43
C ASN A 84 11.96 -8.26 16.63
N GLY A 85 11.51 -9.48 16.34
CA GLY A 85 10.12 -9.89 16.54
C GLY A 85 9.15 -9.42 15.46
N THR A 86 9.64 -9.16 14.24
CA THR A 86 8.80 -8.77 13.11
C THR A 86 7.76 -9.87 12.77
N PRO A 87 6.48 -9.49 12.50
CA PRO A 87 5.44 -10.45 12.14
C PRO A 87 5.77 -11.26 10.88
N SER A 88 5.38 -12.54 10.87
CA SER A 88 5.65 -13.47 9.75
C SER A 88 5.14 -12.98 8.40
N SER A 89 4.03 -12.22 8.37
CA SER A 89 3.49 -11.63 7.13
C SER A 89 4.46 -10.67 6.45
N GLN A 90 5.22 -9.89 7.21
CA GLN A 90 6.23 -8.97 6.67
C GLN A 90 7.46 -9.74 6.17
N LEU A 91 7.88 -10.78 6.88
CA LEU A 91 8.98 -11.65 6.47
C LEU A 91 8.66 -12.35 5.13
N ILE A 92 7.42 -12.82 4.96
CA ILE A 92 6.97 -13.43 3.70
C ILE A 92 7.04 -12.41 2.55
N ASN A 93 6.65 -11.15 2.77
CA ASN A 93 6.74 -10.10 1.76
C ASN A 93 8.19 -9.89 1.28
N HIS A 94 9.18 -9.95 2.16
CA HIS A 94 10.60 -9.85 1.76
C HIS A 94 11.04 -11.05 0.90
N ILE A 95 10.60 -12.25 1.26
CA ILE A 95 10.87 -13.46 0.46
C ILE A 95 10.21 -13.32 -0.93
N CYS A 96 8.96 -12.86 -1.00
CA CYS A 96 8.25 -12.64 -2.26
C CYS A 96 8.91 -11.56 -3.11
N PHE A 97 9.43 -10.49 -2.51
CA PHE A 97 10.14 -9.44 -3.21
C PHE A 97 11.45 -9.95 -3.85
N ILE A 98 12.27 -10.70 -3.12
CA ILE A 98 13.47 -11.33 -3.67
C ILE A 98 13.12 -12.33 -4.78
N CYS A 99 12.11 -13.14 -4.56
CA CYS A 99 11.57 -14.03 -5.57
C CYS A 99 11.22 -13.28 -6.87
N TYR A 100 10.57 -12.13 -6.75
CA TYR A 100 10.23 -11.27 -7.88
C TYR A 100 11.49 -10.77 -8.61
N LEU A 101 12.46 -10.22 -7.89
CA LEU A 101 13.71 -9.72 -8.48
C LEU A 101 14.48 -10.80 -9.24
N LEU A 102 14.56 -12.01 -8.69
CA LEU A 102 15.25 -13.12 -9.32
C LEU A 102 14.53 -13.68 -10.54
N ARG A 103 13.21 -13.51 -10.63
CA ARG A 103 12.40 -13.93 -11.78
C ARG A 103 12.39 -12.91 -12.92
N VAL A 104 12.35 -11.61 -12.60
CA VAL A 104 12.24 -10.55 -13.62
C VAL A 104 13.59 -10.37 -14.32
N ARG A 105 13.76 -11.06 -15.46
CA ARG A 105 15.00 -11.08 -16.24
C ARG A 105 16.25 -11.47 -15.42
N GLY A 106 16.04 -12.11 -14.27
CA GLY A 106 17.10 -12.54 -13.37
C GLY A 106 17.48 -14.01 -13.55
N PRO A 107 18.31 -14.55 -12.66
CA PRO A 107 18.86 -15.92 -12.79
C PRO A 107 17.79 -17.02 -12.79
N ILE A 108 16.64 -16.82 -12.12
CA ILE A 108 15.51 -17.76 -12.21
C ILE A 108 14.85 -17.72 -13.61
N CYS A 109 14.79 -16.56 -14.25
CA CYS A 109 14.28 -16.45 -15.63
C CYS A 109 15.18 -17.25 -16.59
N MET A 110 16.49 -17.11 -16.48
CA MET A 110 17.47 -17.85 -17.30
C MET A 110 17.35 -19.36 -17.08
N LEU A 111 17.25 -19.80 -15.81
CA LEU A 111 17.07 -21.22 -15.48
C LEU A 111 15.76 -21.76 -16.05
N HIS A 112 14.68 -21.00 -15.97
CA HIS A 112 13.37 -21.38 -16.50
C HIS A 112 13.40 -21.55 -18.02
N GLN A 113 14.06 -20.64 -18.74
CA GLN A 113 14.24 -20.71 -20.20
C GLN A 113 15.11 -21.91 -20.65
N GLN A 114 16.07 -22.34 -19.82
CA GLN A 114 16.88 -23.52 -20.12
C GLN A 114 16.09 -24.84 -20.00
N ILE A 115 15.08 -24.87 -19.13
CA ILE A 115 14.32 -26.10 -18.85
C ILE A 115 13.05 -26.19 -19.70
N LEU A 116 12.47 -25.06 -20.07
CA LEU A 116 11.27 -25.00 -20.91
C LEU A 116 11.56 -24.25 -22.21
N PRO A 117 11.03 -24.70 -23.35
CA PRO A 117 11.11 -23.98 -24.62
C PRO A 117 10.22 -22.73 -24.57
N LEU A 118 10.70 -21.68 -23.93
CA LEU A 118 10.02 -20.39 -23.87
C LEU A 118 10.55 -19.47 -24.97
N GLU A 119 9.71 -18.52 -25.38
CA GLU A 119 10.10 -17.47 -26.32
C GLU A 119 11.26 -16.63 -25.78
N GLN A 120 12.14 -16.15 -26.66
CA GLN A 120 13.34 -15.38 -26.25
C GLN A 120 12.98 -14.07 -25.52
N ASP A 121 11.82 -13.50 -25.82
CA ASP A 121 11.27 -12.29 -25.20
C ASP A 121 10.20 -12.58 -24.16
N CYS A 122 10.23 -13.77 -23.53
CA CYS A 122 9.29 -14.20 -22.53
C CYS A 122 9.06 -13.11 -21.45
N GLN A 123 7.80 -12.73 -21.26
CA GLN A 123 7.37 -11.71 -20.31
C GLN A 123 6.53 -12.26 -19.14
N LEU A 124 6.48 -13.58 -18.95
CA LEU A 124 5.65 -14.25 -17.95
C LEU A 124 5.85 -13.75 -16.52
N CYS A 125 7.05 -13.29 -16.19
CA CYS A 125 7.37 -12.79 -14.85
C CYS A 125 7.29 -11.25 -14.74
N LEU A 126 7.09 -10.56 -15.84
CA LEU A 126 6.85 -9.13 -15.82
C LEU A 126 5.41 -8.87 -15.38
N PRO A 127 5.15 -7.82 -14.61
CA PRO A 127 3.78 -7.38 -14.37
C PRO A 127 3.22 -6.89 -15.71
N SER A 128 2.57 -7.81 -16.46
CA SER A 128 1.89 -7.43 -17.68
C SER A 128 0.56 -6.79 -17.29
N LYS A 129 0.31 -5.61 -17.85
CA LYS A 129 -0.98 -4.93 -17.71
C LYS A 129 -2.15 -5.77 -18.27
N ASP A 130 -1.86 -6.81 -19.08
CA ASP A 130 -2.83 -7.51 -19.90
C ASP A 130 -3.09 -8.99 -19.50
N ILE A 131 -2.24 -9.62 -18.68
CA ILE A 131 -2.31 -11.07 -18.43
C ILE A 131 -2.90 -11.46 -17.07
N MET A 132 -2.90 -10.57 -16.10
CA MET A 132 -3.72 -10.72 -14.91
C MET A 132 -4.83 -9.68 -14.95
N PRO A 133 -6.08 -10.03 -14.75
CA PRO A 133 -7.06 -9.06 -14.29
C PRO A 133 -6.49 -8.51 -12.99
N VAL A 134 -5.83 -7.35 -13.07
CA VAL A 134 -5.36 -6.65 -11.87
C VAL A 134 -6.60 -6.49 -11.04
N ASP A 135 -6.63 -7.16 -9.89
CA ASP A 135 -7.72 -7.04 -8.94
C ASP A 135 -8.12 -5.56 -8.89
N PRO A 136 -9.37 -5.21 -9.17
CA PRO A 136 -9.83 -3.81 -9.15
C PRO A 136 -9.40 -3.08 -7.87
N ARG A 137 -9.24 -3.80 -6.78
CA ARG A 137 -8.74 -3.30 -5.49
C ARG A 137 -7.26 -2.90 -5.57
N MET A 138 -6.43 -3.67 -6.29
CA MET A 138 -5.01 -3.30 -6.49
C MET A 138 -4.86 -2.04 -7.34
N LYS A 139 -5.72 -1.86 -8.36
CA LYS A 139 -5.74 -0.61 -9.14
C LYS A 139 -6.12 0.60 -8.27
N VAL A 140 -7.05 0.41 -7.34
CA VAL A 140 -7.44 1.46 -6.38
C VAL A 140 -6.27 1.85 -5.47
N ILE A 141 -5.58 0.87 -4.87
CA ILE A 141 -4.39 1.10 -4.05
C ILE A 141 -3.31 1.82 -4.84
N GLN A 142 -2.96 1.30 -6.02
CA GLN A 142 -1.90 1.88 -6.86
C GLN A 142 -2.20 3.33 -7.24
N ALA A 143 -3.40 3.60 -7.76
CA ALA A 143 -3.80 4.95 -8.16
C ALA A 143 -3.80 5.93 -6.97
N LEU A 144 -4.23 5.47 -5.79
CA LEU A 144 -4.24 6.29 -4.58
C LEU A 144 -2.81 6.61 -4.10
N GLU A 145 -1.91 5.62 -4.11
CA GLU A 145 -0.52 5.82 -3.68
C GLU A 145 0.28 6.69 -4.64
N GLU A 146 0.09 6.51 -5.95
CA GLU A 146 0.69 7.38 -6.97
C GLU A 146 0.23 8.84 -6.78
N ALA A 147 -1.06 9.05 -6.59
CA ALA A 147 -1.61 10.38 -6.35
C ALA A 147 -1.11 10.99 -5.03
N ALA A 148 -0.99 10.23 -3.97
CA ALA A 148 -0.45 10.71 -2.70
C ALA A 148 1.03 11.10 -2.79
N LYS A 149 1.84 10.33 -3.53
CA LYS A 149 3.25 10.67 -3.80
C LYS A 149 3.36 11.96 -4.62
N GLU A 150 2.52 12.11 -5.63
CA GLU A 150 2.46 13.32 -6.43
C GLU A 150 2.01 14.53 -5.59
N PHE A 151 0.98 14.38 -4.74
CA PHE A 151 0.53 15.43 -3.82
C PHE A 151 1.67 15.95 -2.93
N ILE A 152 2.41 15.08 -2.26
CA ILE A 152 3.51 15.51 -1.39
C ILE A 152 4.70 16.09 -2.15
N SER A 153 4.84 15.84 -3.45
CA SER A 153 5.88 16.45 -4.29
C SER A 153 5.56 17.89 -4.70
N LEU A 154 4.32 18.35 -4.55
CA LEU A 154 3.94 19.74 -4.83
C LEU A 154 4.50 20.65 -3.72
N GLU A 155 5.30 21.64 -4.05
CA GLU A 155 5.95 22.55 -3.10
C GLU A 155 4.94 23.20 -2.13
N PHE A 156 3.76 23.56 -2.62
CA PHE A 156 2.72 24.20 -1.82
C PHE A 156 1.84 23.20 -1.02
N SER A 157 1.99 21.90 -1.23
CA SER A 157 1.17 20.88 -0.55
C SER A 157 1.22 21.00 0.96
N ILE A 158 2.37 21.41 1.50
CA ILE A 158 2.56 21.61 2.94
C ILE A 158 1.56 22.60 3.54
N THR A 159 1.14 23.62 2.79
CA THR A 159 0.16 24.63 3.22
C THR A 159 -1.27 24.08 3.24
N LEU A 160 -1.51 23.00 2.49
CA LEU A 160 -2.83 22.35 2.38
C LEU A 160 -2.98 21.20 3.41
N ILE A 161 -1.90 20.72 4.00
CA ILE A 161 -1.97 19.65 5.01
C ILE A 161 -2.44 20.26 6.34
N PRO A 162 -3.59 19.81 6.90
CA PRO A 162 -4.05 20.26 8.21
C PRO A 162 -3.17 19.72 9.34
N GLU A 163 -3.34 20.25 10.55
CA GLU A 163 -2.59 19.79 11.74
C GLU A 163 -2.90 18.33 12.07
N ILE A 164 -4.13 17.90 11.86
CA ILE A 164 -4.54 16.50 12.03
C ILE A 164 -4.03 15.58 10.90
N GLY A 165 -3.36 16.12 9.88
CA GLY A 165 -2.94 15.41 8.67
C GLY A 165 -4.02 15.28 7.60
N THR A 166 -3.59 15.20 6.34
CA THR A 166 -4.44 14.98 5.18
C THR A 166 -4.84 13.51 5.08
N GLN A 167 -6.14 13.25 4.91
CA GLN A 167 -6.64 11.95 4.49
C GLN A 167 -6.96 11.97 3.01
N PHE A 168 -6.42 11.01 2.28
CA PHE A 168 -6.75 10.77 0.88
C PHE A 168 -7.35 9.37 0.78
N ALA A 169 -8.50 9.23 0.13
CA ALA A 169 -9.19 7.96 -0.01
C ALA A 169 -9.74 7.76 -1.42
N TYR A 170 -9.84 6.49 -1.84
CA TYR A 170 -10.36 6.10 -3.14
C TYR A 170 -11.17 4.80 -3.03
N ALA A 171 -12.35 4.79 -3.65
CA ALA A 171 -13.30 3.69 -3.62
C ALA A 171 -13.21 2.81 -4.87
N CYS A 172 -13.44 1.50 -4.72
CA CYS A 172 -13.75 0.60 -5.81
C CYS A 172 -15.03 1.04 -6.55
N ASP A 173 -15.19 0.60 -7.78
CA ASP A 173 -16.43 0.85 -8.54
C ASP A 173 -17.47 -0.24 -8.30
N THR A 174 -17.95 -0.28 -7.07
CA THR A 174 -18.94 -1.26 -6.59
C THR A 174 -20.26 -0.57 -6.24
N SER A 175 -21.35 -1.31 -6.31
CA SER A 175 -22.68 -0.89 -5.89
C SER A 175 -23.42 -2.07 -5.26
N PRO A 176 -23.86 -1.96 -3.99
CA PRO A 176 -23.64 -0.84 -3.07
C PRO A 176 -22.17 -0.68 -2.69
N LEU A 177 -21.77 0.57 -2.38
CA LEU A 177 -20.43 0.87 -1.89
C LEU A 177 -20.40 0.64 -0.37
N GLU A 178 -19.46 -0.20 0.07
CA GLU A 178 -19.25 -0.45 1.48
C GLU A 178 -17.88 0.08 1.96
N ARG A 179 -17.73 0.24 3.26
CA ARG A 179 -16.47 0.73 3.84
C ARG A 179 -15.27 -0.13 3.49
N HIS A 180 -15.46 -1.43 3.29
CA HIS A 180 -14.37 -2.34 2.92
C HIS A 180 -13.91 -2.18 1.46
N ASP A 181 -14.64 -1.43 0.64
CA ASP A 181 -14.30 -1.10 -0.75
C ASP A 181 -13.53 0.22 -0.88
N ILE A 182 -13.25 0.91 0.23
CA ILE A 182 -12.62 2.21 0.25
C ILE A 182 -11.23 2.11 0.87
N ALA A 183 -10.22 2.41 0.06
CA ALA A 183 -8.83 2.50 0.48
C ALA A 183 -8.50 3.91 0.97
N ALA A 184 -7.65 4.01 1.99
CA ALA A 184 -7.18 5.26 2.57
C ALA A 184 -5.86 5.02 3.33
N PHE A 185 -5.21 6.07 3.81
CA PHE A 185 -3.97 5.96 4.59
C PHE A 185 -4.27 5.87 6.09
N PRO A 186 -3.95 4.75 6.78
CA PRO A 186 -4.19 4.60 8.23
C PRO A 186 -3.54 5.70 9.06
N GLY A 187 -2.28 6.05 8.73
CA GLY A 187 -1.50 7.09 9.41
C GLY A 187 -1.65 8.48 8.79
N ARG A 188 -2.52 8.66 7.79
CA ARG A 188 -2.66 9.91 7.03
C ARG A 188 -1.37 10.37 6.33
N ILE A 189 -1.43 11.54 5.71
CA ILE A 189 -0.28 12.30 5.19
C ILE A 189 -0.08 13.47 6.16
N ILE A 190 1.05 13.52 6.85
CA ILE A 190 1.34 14.48 7.92
C ILE A 190 2.44 15.46 7.50
N LYS A 191 2.54 16.58 8.21
CA LYS A 191 3.68 17.49 8.11
C LYS A 191 4.85 16.94 8.90
N VAL A 192 6.03 16.92 8.28
CA VAL A 192 7.31 16.62 8.96
C VAL A 192 8.32 17.65 8.50
N GLY A 193 8.61 18.62 9.34
CA GLY A 193 9.41 19.78 8.95
C GLY A 193 8.70 20.58 7.85
N ASP A 194 9.37 20.77 6.73
CA ASP A 194 8.92 21.51 5.54
C ASP A 194 8.24 20.64 4.47
N ARG A 195 7.98 19.36 4.75
CA ARG A 195 7.47 18.40 3.75
C ARG A 195 6.28 17.60 4.25
N GLY A 196 5.43 17.19 3.32
CA GLY A 196 4.44 16.16 3.54
C GLY A 196 5.09 14.76 3.59
N ARG A 197 4.62 13.89 4.50
CA ARG A 197 5.08 12.51 4.62
C ARG A 197 3.90 11.55 4.72
N ILE A 198 3.91 10.49 3.90
CA ILE A 198 3.02 9.35 4.02
C ILE A 198 3.54 8.47 5.17
N VAL A 199 2.74 8.27 6.20
CA VAL A 199 3.16 7.53 7.42
C VAL A 199 3.15 6.03 7.20
N SER A 200 2.15 5.53 6.45
CA SER A 200 1.97 4.10 6.20
C SER A 200 1.37 3.88 4.81
N PRO A 201 1.56 2.71 4.19
CA PRO A 201 0.89 2.35 2.94
C PRO A 201 -0.63 2.46 3.06
N SER A 202 -1.29 2.71 1.93
CA SER A 202 -2.74 2.74 1.87
C SER A 202 -3.32 1.34 2.08
N THR A 203 -4.48 1.27 2.73
CA THR A 203 -5.20 0.01 2.96
C THR A 203 -6.70 0.26 2.98
N PHE A 204 -7.47 -0.79 2.72
CA PHE A 204 -8.93 -0.74 2.81
C PHE A 204 -9.39 -0.61 4.26
N LYS A 205 -10.58 0.00 4.48
CA LYS A 205 -11.20 0.27 5.79
C LYS A 205 -10.46 1.29 6.68
N ALA A 206 -9.43 1.96 6.20
CA ALA A 206 -8.55 2.79 7.02
C ALA A 206 -9.19 4.10 7.52
N SER A 207 -10.16 4.67 6.81
CA SER A 207 -10.80 5.94 7.19
C SER A 207 -12.29 5.77 7.47
N LYS A 208 -12.76 6.22 8.64
CA LYS A 208 -14.20 6.25 8.98
C LYS A 208 -14.88 7.43 8.29
N THR A 209 -14.35 8.64 8.46
CA THR A 209 -14.93 9.89 7.93
C THR A 209 -15.01 9.89 6.42
N SER A 210 -13.89 9.66 5.71
CA SER A 210 -13.87 9.65 4.24
C SER A 210 -14.79 8.59 3.66
N SER A 211 -14.85 7.39 4.30
CA SER A 211 -15.75 6.33 3.87
C SER A 211 -17.22 6.73 4.05
N SER A 212 -17.60 7.29 5.21
CA SER A 212 -18.97 7.73 5.46
C SER A 212 -19.42 8.78 4.45
N ILE A 213 -18.58 9.78 4.15
CA ILE A 213 -18.88 10.81 3.16
C ILE A 213 -19.05 10.19 1.76
N LEU A 214 -18.10 9.38 1.30
CA LEU A 214 -18.16 8.75 -0.04
C LEU A 214 -19.40 7.84 -0.19
N MET A 215 -19.70 7.04 0.81
CA MET A 215 -20.87 6.15 0.81
C MET A 215 -22.16 6.97 0.70
N THR A 216 -22.31 8.05 1.47
CA THR A 216 -23.48 8.93 1.42
C THR A 216 -23.69 9.51 0.02
N PHE A 217 -22.62 9.97 -0.67
CA PHE A 217 -22.76 10.46 -2.05
C PHE A 217 -23.11 9.35 -3.03
N ARG A 218 -22.56 8.16 -2.87
CA ARG A 218 -22.88 7.00 -3.75
C ARG A 218 -24.32 6.51 -3.56
N GLU A 219 -24.86 6.53 -2.35
CA GLU A 219 -26.28 6.22 -2.06
C GLU A 219 -27.24 7.17 -2.79
N HIS A 220 -26.81 8.43 -3.05
CA HIS A 220 -27.57 9.42 -3.80
C HIS A 220 -27.18 9.47 -5.29
N ASN A 221 -26.65 8.37 -5.85
CA ASN A 221 -26.28 8.20 -7.25
C ASN A 221 -25.20 9.17 -7.79
N HIS A 222 -24.38 9.74 -6.92
CA HIS A 222 -23.24 10.55 -7.35
C HIS A 222 -22.06 9.67 -7.79
N THR A 223 -21.26 10.16 -8.74
CA THR A 223 -20.18 9.39 -9.39
C THR A 223 -18.82 9.56 -8.74
N GLN A 224 -18.70 10.40 -7.72
CA GLN A 224 -17.45 10.65 -7.00
C GLN A 224 -17.01 9.39 -6.25
N ARG A 225 -15.75 9.01 -6.45
CA ARG A 225 -15.15 7.83 -5.84
C ARG A 225 -13.90 8.15 -5.04
N SER A 226 -13.37 9.35 -5.15
CA SER A 226 -12.19 9.79 -4.42
C SER A 226 -12.47 11.00 -3.57
N ILE A 227 -11.81 11.12 -2.44
CA ILE A 227 -11.94 12.22 -1.50
C ILE A 227 -10.59 12.56 -0.89
N ILE A 228 -10.26 13.85 -0.82
CA ILE A 228 -9.12 14.35 -0.03
C ILE A 228 -9.61 15.34 1.01
N CYS A 229 -8.96 15.34 2.18
CA CYS A 229 -9.17 16.30 3.25
C CYS A 229 -7.98 17.27 3.28
N ILE A 230 -8.22 18.56 3.15
CA ILE A 230 -7.20 19.62 3.21
C ILE A 230 -7.55 20.69 4.25
N LYS A 231 -6.56 21.49 4.61
CA LYS A 231 -6.75 22.64 5.50
C LYS A 231 -7.71 23.67 4.87
N ASN A 232 -8.67 24.16 5.66
CA ASN A 232 -9.60 25.20 5.22
C ASN A 232 -8.91 26.58 5.28
N THR A 233 -8.23 26.93 4.19
CA THR A 233 -7.65 28.27 4.02
C THR A 233 -8.63 29.15 3.26
N GLU A 234 -8.58 30.46 3.53
CA GLU A 234 -9.42 31.43 2.80
C GLU A 234 -9.17 31.41 1.29
N LYS A 235 -7.91 31.29 0.89
CA LYS A 235 -7.49 31.16 -0.52
C LYS A 235 -8.15 29.93 -1.17
N ALA A 236 -8.03 28.75 -0.56
CA ALA A 236 -8.61 27.52 -1.09
C ALA A 236 -10.13 27.60 -1.17
N ARG A 237 -10.79 28.09 -0.11
CA ARG A 237 -12.24 28.23 -0.06
C ARG A 237 -12.77 29.20 -1.13
N ASN A 238 -12.16 30.37 -1.30
CA ASN A 238 -12.55 31.35 -2.29
C ASN A 238 -12.35 30.84 -3.71
N TYR A 239 -11.24 30.16 -3.98
CA TYR A 239 -10.99 29.52 -5.27
C TYR A 239 -12.06 28.47 -5.59
N LEU A 240 -12.30 27.54 -4.67
CA LEU A 240 -13.26 26.44 -4.86
C LEU A 240 -14.70 26.94 -4.99
N LYS A 241 -15.08 28.00 -4.27
CA LYS A 241 -16.42 28.63 -4.35
C LYS A 241 -16.70 29.23 -5.73
N ASN A 242 -15.69 29.76 -6.41
CA ASN A 242 -15.84 30.41 -7.69
C ASN A 242 -15.79 29.48 -8.91
N ARG A 243 -15.63 28.18 -8.68
CA ARG A 243 -15.58 27.18 -9.77
C ARG A 243 -16.98 26.79 -10.23
N LYS A 244 -17.19 26.85 -11.55
CA LYS A 244 -18.47 26.45 -12.16
C LYS A 244 -18.71 24.94 -12.18
N ASP A 245 -17.64 24.13 -12.11
CA ASP A 245 -17.67 22.68 -12.15
C ASP A 245 -17.65 22.03 -10.75
N ALA A 246 -17.68 22.84 -9.69
CA ALA A 246 -17.72 22.40 -8.31
C ALA A 246 -19.02 22.85 -7.61
N PHE A 247 -19.55 21.98 -6.76
CA PHE A 247 -20.66 22.30 -5.87
C PHE A 247 -20.14 22.43 -4.44
N LEU A 248 -20.38 23.57 -3.81
CA LEU A 248 -19.91 23.87 -2.46
C LEU A 248 -21.01 23.65 -1.42
N ILE A 249 -20.74 22.78 -0.46
CA ILE A 249 -21.54 22.54 0.73
C ILE A 249 -20.82 23.19 1.92
N LEU A 250 -21.54 24.00 2.68
CA LEU A 250 -21.04 24.56 3.92
C LEU A 250 -21.63 23.79 5.10
N THR A 251 -20.76 23.28 5.98
CA THR A 251 -21.19 22.60 7.20
C THR A 251 -20.65 23.30 8.44
N GLU A 252 -21.41 23.27 9.51
CA GLU A 252 -20.97 23.68 10.83
C GLU A 252 -20.67 22.41 11.63
N TYR A 253 -19.63 22.47 12.46
CA TYR A 253 -19.28 21.36 13.32
C TYR A 253 -20.46 20.95 14.19
N GLY A 254 -20.89 19.71 14.06
CA GLY A 254 -21.94 19.10 14.83
C GLY A 254 -21.67 17.62 15.04
N ASP A 255 -22.67 16.90 15.45
CA ASP A 255 -22.64 15.44 15.57
C ASP A 255 -22.16 14.83 14.23
N ARG A 256 -21.01 14.16 14.23
CA ARG A 256 -20.32 13.65 13.01
C ARG A 256 -21.11 12.58 12.22
N ASN A 257 -22.42 12.65 12.26
CA ASN A 257 -23.30 11.85 11.43
C ASN A 257 -23.36 12.44 10.00
N TRP A 258 -22.32 12.19 9.22
CA TRP A 258 -22.20 12.69 7.85
C TRP A 258 -23.41 12.38 6.96
N PRO A 259 -24.00 11.17 6.99
CA PRO A 259 -25.24 10.90 6.25
C PRO A 259 -26.38 11.87 6.58
N ALA A 260 -26.65 12.11 7.87
CA ALA A 260 -27.71 13.01 8.28
C ALA A 260 -27.44 14.48 7.90
N ILE A 261 -26.16 14.90 7.92
CA ILE A 261 -25.76 16.26 7.56
C ILE A 261 -25.81 16.48 6.06
N LEU A 262 -25.31 15.52 5.28
CA LEU A 262 -25.11 15.70 3.84
C LEU A 262 -26.33 15.37 3.00
N SER A 263 -27.15 14.39 3.38
CA SER A 263 -28.32 14.00 2.58
C SER A 263 -29.26 15.15 2.22
N PRO A 264 -29.60 16.09 3.12
CA PRO A 264 -30.45 17.23 2.77
C PRO A 264 -29.76 18.32 1.94
N LEU A 265 -28.42 18.25 1.80
CA LEU A 265 -27.59 19.24 1.11
C LEU A 265 -27.07 18.74 -0.25
N MET A 266 -27.54 17.58 -0.70
CA MET A 266 -27.09 16.98 -1.97
C MET A 266 -27.50 17.84 -3.17
N PRO A 267 -26.62 18.02 -4.16
CA PRO A 267 -26.98 18.73 -5.37
C PRO A 267 -27.94 17.90 -6.25
N ASP A 268 -28.95 18.55 -6.84
CA ASP A 268 -29.90 17.91 -7.76
C ASP A 268 -29.25 17.49 -9.09
N LYS A 269 -28.13 18.11 -9.45
CA LYS A 269 -27.42 17.86 -10.70
C LYS A 269 -26.02 17.32 -10.44
N PRO A 270 -25.50 16.46 -11.32
CA PRO A 270 -24.13 15.97 -11.20
C PRO A 270 -23.15 17.15 -11.41
N HIS A 271 -22.19 17.25 -10.49
CA HIS A 271 -21.05 18.15 -10.59
C HIS A 271 -19.77 17.34 -10.72
N ARG A 272 -18.76 17.93 -11.34
CA ARG A 272 -17.44 17.28 -11.47
C ARG A 272 -16.80 17.10 -10.09
N TYR A 273 -16.85 18.16 -9.28
CA TYR A 273 -16.33 18.16 -7.93
C TYR A 273 -17.44 18.49 -6.92
N ILE A 274 -17.38 17.83 -5.78
CA ILE A 274 -18.14 18.22 -4.59
C ILE A 274 -17.14 18.72 -3.55
N VAL A 275 -17.41 19.87 -3.00
CA VAL A 275 -16.56 20.51 -1.99
C VAL A 275 -17.37 20.68 -0.72
N ILE A 276 -16.90 20.14 0.39
CA ILE A 276 -17.52 20.30 1.70
C ILE A 276 -16.57 21.15 2.54
N ALA A 277 -16.95 22.37 2.86
CA ALA A 277 -16.21 23.24 3.74
C ALA A 277 -16.80 23.18 5.15
N ASP A 278 -16.11 22.46 6.02
CA ASP A 278 -16.44 22.34 7.43
C ASP A 278 -15.74 23.45 8.21
N LYS A 279 -16.50 24.25 8.92
CA LYS A 279 -15.97 25.36 9.74
C LYS A 279 -15.19 24.88 10.97
N GLY A 280 -15.30 23.57 11.31
CA GLY A 280 -14.74 23.07 12.56
C GLY A 280 -15.47 23.59 13.78
N GLY A 281 -14.86 23.45 14.96
CA GLY A 281 -15.45 23.88 16.22
C GLY A 281 -14.47 23.75 17.38
N VAL A 282 -14.93 23.84 18.62
CA VAL A 282 -14.07 23.70 19.81
C VAL A 282 -13.35 22.35 19.79
N GLY A 283 -12.03 22.37 19.71
CA GLY A 283 -11.19 21.17 19.62
C GLY A 283 -11.13 20.49 18.25
N PHE A 284 -11.71 21.11 17.20
CA PHE A 284 -11.71 20.54 15.85
C PHE A 284 -11.29 21.56 14.81
N GLU A 285 -10.28 21.18 14.02
CA GLU A 285 -9.76 22.02 12.95
C GLU A 285 -10.79 22.19 11.82
N SER A 286 -10.84 23.37 11.25
CA SER A 286 -11.63 23.67 10.06
C SER A 286 -11.02 23.02 8.82
N LEU A 287 -11.82 22.26 8.06
CA LEU A 287 -11.36 21.39 6.98
C LEU A 287 -12.16 21.62 5.70
N ILE A 288 -11.52 21.33 4.57
CA ILE A 288 -12.19 21.19 3.28
C ILE A 288 -12.04 19.73 2.81
N TYR A 289 -13.17 19.10 2.49
CA TYR A 289 -13.20 17.81 1.80
C TYR A 289 -13.52 18.06 0.33
N ILE A 290 -12.70 17.53 -0.56
CA ILE A 290 -12.88 17.62 -2.01
C ILE A 290 -13.11 16.22 -2.55
N LEU A 291 -14.25 16.02 -3.20
CA LEU A 291 -14.61 14.77 -3.85
C LEU A 291 -14.47 14.92 -5.37
N GLY A 292 -13.94 13.88 -6.02
CA GLY A 292 -13.79 13.78 -7.47
C GLY A 292 -13.97 12.34 -7.95
N LYS A 293 -13.97 12.13 -9.24
CA LYS A 293 -14.15 10.81 -9.84
C LYS A 293 -13.00 9.85 -9.50
N ASN A 294 -11.77 10.36 -9.44
CA ASN A 294 -10.57 9.61 -9.11
C ASN A 294 -9.51 10.51 -8.45
N PRO A 295 -8.44 9.94 -7.86
CA PRO A 295 -7.41 10.72 -7.17
C PRO A 295 -6.68 11.72 -8.08
N GLN A 296 -6.41 11.35 -9.34
CA GLN A 296 -5.71 12.21 -10.29
C GLN A 296 -6.52 13.46 -10.64
N GLU A 297 -7.84 13.32 -10.78
CA GLU A 297 -8.72 14.44 -11.03
C GLU A 297 -8.69 15.46 -9.89
N ILE A 298 -8.67 14.98 -8.64
CA ILE A 298 -8.50 15.83 -7.45
C ILE A 298 -7.14 16.54 -7.46
N LEU A 299 -6.07 15.85 -7.84
CA LEU A 299 -4.74 16.47 -7.94
C LEU A 299 -4.68 17.57 -8.98
N LEU A 300 -5.33 17.40 -10.13
CA LEU A 300 -5.42 18.45 -11.14
C LEU A 300 -6.07 19.71 -10.57
N LEU A 301 -7.16 19.56 -9.81
CA LEU A 301 -7.80 20.66 -9.11
C LEU A 301 -6.86 21.32 -8.08
N LEU A 302 -6.16 20.53 -7.28
CA LEU A 302 -5.25 21.05 -6.26
C LEU A 302 -4.08 21.83 -6.85
N LYS A 303 -3.56 21.43 -8.02
CA LYS A 303 -2.47 22.14 -8.71
C LYS A 303 -2.87 23.56 -9.11
N GLU A 304 -4.14 23.81 -9.31
CA GLU A 304 -4.67 25.13 -9.63
C GLU A 304 -4.84 26.05 -8.39
N LEU A 305 -4.70 25.50 -7.16
CA LEU A 305 -4.72 26.29 -5.91
C LEU A 305 -3.39 27.02 -5.61
N LYS A 306 -2.43 26.90 -6.48
CA LYS A 306 -1.08 27.44 -6.38
C LYS A 306 -1.00 28.95 -6.12
#